data_9f79e1e7c0d60dbff5da6654ee959c5e
#
_entry.id   9f79e1e7c0d60dbff5da6654ee959c5e
#
_cell.length_a   1.000
_cell.length_b   1.000
_cell.length_c   1.000
_cell.angle_alpha   90.00
_cell.angle_beta   90.00
_cell.angle_gamma   90.00
#
_symmetry.space_group_name_H-M   'P 1'
#
loop_
_entity.id
_entity.type
_entity.pdbx_description
1 polymer ?
#
loop_
_entity_poly.entity_id
_entity_poly.type
_entity_poly.pdbx_seq_one_letter_code
_entity_poly.pdbx_strand_id
1 'polypeptide(L)'
;MINNTRAETSVIRHADRNFDVTLLKVNEASQCILFAAGAGGSPLRHLELLQTFSRNGISVVAPHFERLTSSTPSKADLLERSQRLVLARDAFCQHYASISGVGHSLGTVILLMHAGATAWTRTREKVTYAGRQDLNQLVLLAPPADFFRAPSALASVKVPVRIWTGEKDTLTPPSQALFIKEELDNRTETELCVVKDAGHFTFMNILPPHITDTHPSRDAFLLNLGEEIARFVTGLLAQPDNESP
;
A
#
# COMPACT_ATOMS: atom_id res chain seq x y z
N MET A 1 -14.92 13.03 -20.23
CA MET A 1 -15.93 12.13 -19.61
C MET A 1 -15.30 11.56 -18.36
N ILE A 2 -15.83 11.87 -17.17
CA ILE A 2 -15.30 11.31 -15.90
C ILE A 2 -15.74 9.84 -15.89
N ASN A 3 -14.80 8.93 -16.16
CA ASN A 3 -15.03 7.48 -16.03
C ASN A 3 -15.22 7.15 -14.54
N ASN A 4 -16.47 7.14 -14.09
CA ASN A 4 -16.79 6.71 -12.74
C ASN A 4 -16.77 5.17 -12.70
N THR A 5 -15.58 4.59 -12.58
CA THR A 5 -15.43 3.13 -12.53
C THR A 5 -16.07 2.61 -11.25
N ARG A 6 -17.09 1.78 -11.39
CA ARG A 6 -17.77 1.15 -10.25
C ARG A 6 -16.86 0.05 -9.67
N ALA A 7 -16.74 0.02 -8.35
CA ALA A 7 -16.07 -1.09 -7.67
C ALA A 7 -16.89 -2.38 -7.83
N GLU A 8 -16.22 -3.43 -8.27
CA GLU A 8 -16.78 -4.79 -8.38
C GLU A 8 -16.14 -5.68 -7.32
N THR A 9 -16.86 -6.66 -6.83
CA THR A 9 -16.31 -7.69 -5.95
C THR A 9 -16.24 -9.00 -6.71
N SER A 10 -15.07 -9.61 -6.72
CA SER A 10 -14.83 -10.95 -7.24
C SER A 10 -14.40 -11.86 -6.09
N VAL A 11 -14.68 -13.17 -6.20
CA VAL A 11 -14.31 -14.15 -5.18
C VAL A 11 -13.23 -15.07 -5.74
N ILE A 12 -12.10 -15.15 -5.04
CA ILE A 12 -11.08 -16.17 -5.31
C ILE A 12 -11.33 -17.36 -4.40
N ARG A 13 -11.34 -18.55 -5.02
CA ARG A 13 -11.41 -19.83 -4.32
C ARG A 13 -10.01 -20.43 -4.24
N HIS A 14 -9.52 -20.66 -3.02
CA HIS A 14 -8.20 -21.27 -2.82
C HIS A 14 -8.24 -22.23 -1.65
N ALA A 15 -7.97 -23.50 -1.92
CA ALA A 15 -8.08 -24.60 -0.96
C ALA A 15 -9.45 -24.58 -0.24
N ASP A 16 -9.46 -24.54 1.08
CA ASP A 16 -10.68 -24.54 1.91
C ASP A 16 -11.23 -23.14 2.20
N ARG A 17 -10.66 -22.09 1.62
CA ARG A 17 -11.01 -20.70 1.93
C ARG A 17 -11.30 -19.90 0.67
N ASN A 18 -12.38 -19.15 0.73
CA ASN A 18 -12.69 -18.13 -0.27
C ASN A 18 -12.35 -16.76 0.32
N PHE A 19 -11.96 -15.83 -0.53
CA PHE A 19 -11.82 -14.44 -0.12
C PHE A 19 -12.23 -13.49 -1.25
N ASP A 20 -12.72 -12.33 -0.85
CA ASP A 20 -13.14 -11.28 -1.76
C ASP A 20 -11.94 -10.49 -2.31
N VAL A 21 -12.08 -10.02 -3.53
CA VAL A 21 -11.19 -9.06 -4.15
C VAL A 21 -12.03 -7.91 -4.70
N THR A 22 -11.75 -6.69 -4.24
CA THR A 22 -12.32 -5.48 -4.82
C THR A 22 -11.55 -5.11 -6.08
N LEU A 23 -12.25 -4.92 -7.18
CA LEU A 23 -11.71 -4.58 -8.49
C LEU A 23 -12.27 -3.23 -8.96
N LEU A 24 -11.39 -2.34 -9.43
CA LEU A 24 -11.76 -1.17 -10.21
C LEU A 24 -11.05 -1.29 -11.57
N LYS A 25 -11.78 -1.75 -12.58
CA LYS A 25 -11.24 -2.03 -13.90
C LYS A 25 -11.38 -0.80 -14.79
N VAL A 26 -10.28 -0.32 -15.31
CA VAL A 26 -10.25 0.74 -16.32
C VAL A 26 -9.97 0.11 -17.68
N ASN A 27 -10.80 0.42 -18.67
CA ASN A 27 -10.61 -0.09 -20.02
C ASN A 27 -9.28 0.41 -20.59
N GLU A 28 -8.53 -0.49 -21.24
CA GLU A 28 -7.24 -0.19 -21.87
C GLU A 28 -6.15 0.33 -20.92
N ALA A 29 -6.34 0.19 -19.60
CA ALA A 29 -5.29 0.54 -18.66
C ALA A 29 -4.04 -0.33 -18.88
N SER A 30 -2.88 0.31 -19.02
CA SER A 30 -1.59 -0.38 -19.04
C SER A 30 -1.01 -0.62 -17.65
N GLN A 31 -1.57 0.04 -16.64
CA GLN A 31 -1.08 0.04 -15.26
C GLN A 31 -2.13 -0.45 -14.27
N CYS A 32 -1.65 -1.14 -13.24
CA CYS A 32 -2.47 -1.65 -12.16
C CYS A 32 -1.85 -1.33 -10.79
N ILE A 33 -2.67 -0.93 -9.85
CA ILE A 33 -2.30 -0.89 -8.44
C ILE A 33 -2.79 -2.17 -7.76
N LEU A 34 -1.85 -2.90 -7.17
CA LEU A 34 -2.12 -3.98 -6.23
C LEU A 34 -2.15 -3.38 -4.82
N PHE A 35 -3.35 -3.28 -4.24
CA PHE A 35 -3.55 -2.61 -2.96
C PHE A 35 -3.57 -3.59 -1.79
N ALA A 36 -2.81 -3.29 -0.74
CA ALA A 36 -2.74 -4.09 0.49
C ALA A 36 -3.25 -3.30 1.69
N ALA A 37 -4.41 -3.70 2.23
CA ALA A 37 -4.99 -3.09 3.42
C ALA A 37 -4.22 -3.46 4.72
N GLY A 38 -4.32 -2.60 5.73
CA GLY A 38 -3.74 -2.81 7.05
C GLY A 38 -4.39 -3.95 7.86
N ALA A 39 -4.16 -3.98 9.18
CA ALA A 39 -4.62 -5.04 10.07
C ALA A 39 -6.14 -5.26 10.06
N GLY A 40 -6.94 -4.23 9.77
CA GLY A 40 -8.40 -4.33 9.63
C GLY A 40 -8.88 -5.16 8.45
N GLY A 41 -8.02 -5.41 7.46
CA GLY A 41 -8.21 -6.35 6.35
C GLY A 41 -9.05 -5.85 5.17
N SER A 42 -9.95 -4.89 5.36
CA SER A 42 -10.86 -4.45 4.31
C SER A 42 -10.30 -3.29 3.49
N PRO A 43 -10.14 -3.43 2.17
CA PRO A 43 -9.77 -2.32 1.28
C PRO A 43 -10.89 -1.28 1.14
N LEU A 44 -12.13 -1.61 1.48
CA LEU A 44 -13.28 -0.71 1.34
C LEU A 44 -13.16 0.54 2.23
N ARG A 45 -12.33 0.50 3.27
CA ARG A 45 -12.03 1.70 4.07
C ARG A 45 -11.19 2.75 3.32
N HIS A 46 -10.64 2.39 2.17
CA HIS A 46 -9.85 3.24 1.29
C HIS A 46 -10.53 3.46 -0.07
N LEU A 47 -11.84 3.16 -0.17
CA LEU A 47 -12.51 3.05 -1.47
C LEU A 47 -12.42 4.32 -2.32
N GLU A 48 -12.59 5.50 -1.74
CA GLU A 48 -12.50 6.76 -2.50
C GLU A 48 -11.09 7.04 -3.00
N LEU A 49 -10.05 6.70 -2.20
CA LEU A 49 -8.66 6.74 -2.64
C LEU A 49 -8.44 5.80 -3.83
N LEU A 50 -8.93 4.56 -3.74
CA LEU A 50 -8.85 3.60 -4.85
C LEU A 50 -9.61 4.07 -6.10
N GLN A 51 -10.75 4.72 -5.92
CA GLN A 51 -11.49 5.33 -7.03
C GLN A 51 -10.75 6.51 -7.65
N THR A 52 -9.94 7.25 -6.88
CA THR A 52 -9.08 8.30 -7.44
C THR A 52 -8.06 7.71 -8.40
N PHE A 53 -7.46 6.55 -8.09
CA PHE A 53 -6.58 5.87 -9.04
C PHE A 53 -7.30 5.48 -10.33
N SER A 54 -8.52 4.94 -10.23
CA SER A 54 -9.27 4.55 -11.43
C SER A 54 -9.70 5.75 -12.27
N ARG A 55 -10.03 6.90 -11.66
CA ARG A 55 -10.28 8.16 -12.38
C ARG A 55 -9.05 8.66 -13.13
N ASN A 56 -7.85 8.32 -12.65
CA ASN A 56 -6.57 8.62 -13.31
C ASN A 56 -6.10 7.51 -14.28
N GLY A 57 -6.98 6.63 -14.73
CA GLY A 57 -6.66 5.63 -15.75
C GLY A 57 -5.94 4.38 -15.24
N ILE A 58 -5.84 4.16 -13.93
CA ILE A 58 -5.13 3.05 -13.32
C ILE A 58 -6.14 2.03 -12.78
N SER A 59 -6.04 0.78 -13.20
CA SER A 59 -6.85 -0.30 -12.63
C SER A 59 -6.39 -0.63 -11.20
N VAL A 60 -7.31 -1.13 -10.38
CA VAL A 60 -7.00 -1.49 -8.98
C VAL A 60 -7.46 -2.91 -8.69
N VAL A 61 -6.59 -3.67 -8.04
CA VAL A 61 -6.85 -5.01 -7.50
C VAL A 61 -6.56 -4.99 -6.01
N ALA A 62 -7.57 -5.21 -5.18
CA ALA A 62 -7.48 -5.07 -3.74
C ALA A 62 -8.09 -6.28 -3.02
N PRO A 63 -7.27 -7.30 -2.66
CA PRO A 63 -7.76 -8.45 -1.90
C PRO A 63 -8.20 -8.05 -0.49
N HIS A 64 -9.26 -8.68 -0.01
CA HIS A 64 -9.67 -8.62 1.38
C HIS A 64 -8.87 -9.61 2.21
N PHE A 65 -8.39 -9.15 3.36
CA PHE A 65 -7.71 -9.98 4.35
C PHE A 65 -8.62 -10.22 5.55
N GLU A 66 -8.33 -11.26 6.30
CA GLU A 66 -8.96 -11.42 7.62
C GLU A 66 -8.51 -10.29 8.56
N ARG A 67 -9.47 -9.80 9.34
CA ARG A 67 -9.15 -8.84 10.40
C ARG A 67 -8.28 -9.50 11.46
N LEU A 68 -7.14 -8.91 11.74
CA LEU A 68 -6.31 -9.38 12.84
C LEU A 68 -6.90 -8.91 14.17
N THR A 69 -7.01 -9.84 15.09
CA THR A 69 -7.45 -9.59 16.48
C THR A 69 -6.27 -9.32 17.40
N SER A 70 -5.08 -9.82 17.04
CA SER A 70 -3.84 -9.56 17.75
C SER A 70 -3.17 -8.27 17.25
N SER A 71 -2.60 -7.48 18.17
CA SER A 71 -1.75 -6.34 17.83
C SER A 71 -0.38 -6.77 17.28
N THR A 72 -0.03 -8.06 17.42
CA THR A 72 1.24 -8.62 16.96
C THR A 72 0.98 -9.74 15.97
N PRO A 73 1.05 -9.46 14.65
CA PRO A 73 0.88 -10.47 13.62
C PRO A 73 1.88 -11.61 13.75
N SER A 74 1.40 -12.82 13.65
CA SER A 74 2.22 -14.02 13.58
C SER A 74 2.83 -14.21 12.19
N LYS A 75 3.77 -15.14 12.07
CA LYS A 75 4.29 -15.58 10.77
C LYS A 75 3.19 -16.11 9.86
N ALA A 76 2.24 -16.86 10.42
CA ALA A 76 1.12 -17.41 9.65
C ALA A 76 0.22 -16.29 9.10
N ASP A 77 -0.04 -15.24 9.89
CA ASP A 77 -0.83 -14.08 9.44
C ASP A 77 -0.16 -13.36 8.27
N LEU A 78 1.16 -13.16 8.33
CA LEU A 78 1.90 -12.49 7.26
C LEU A 78 1.94 -13.34 5.97
N LEU A 79 2.15 -14.64 6.11
CA LEU A 79 2.17 -15.58 4.97
C LEU A 79 0.79 -15.72 4.33
N GLU A 80 -0.26 -15.78 5.11
CA GLU A 80 -1.65 -15.84 4.59
C GLU A 80 -2.00 -14.59 3.77
N ARG A 81 -1.69 -13.40 4.29
CA ARG A 81 -1.90 -12.15 3.56
C ARG A 81 -1.05 -12.07 2.29
N SER A 82 0.21 -12.50 2.37
CA SER A 82 1.09 -12.61 1.22
C SER A 82 0.50 -13.55 0.16
N GLN A 83 -0.04 -14.69 0.56
CA GLN A 83 -0.67 -15.65 -0.35
C GLN A 83 -1.91 -15.07 -1.04
N ARG A 84 -2.80 -14.37 -0.32
CA ARG A 84 -3.95 -13.70 -0.94
C ARG A 84 -3.53 -12.64 -1.95
N LEU A 85 -2.48 -11.89 -1.63
CA LEU A 85 -1.95 -10.88 -2.55
C LEU A 85 -1.44 -11.51 -3.85
N VAL A 86 -0.71 -12.63 -3.76
CA VAL A 86 -0.26 -13.41 -4.93
C VAL A 86 -1.43 -13.89 -5.77
N LEU A 87 -2.41 -14.55 -5.14
CA LEU A 87 -3.56 -15.10 -5.84
C LEU A 87 -4.38 -14.01 -6.56
N ALA A 88 -4.58 -12.84 -5.91
CA ALA A 88 -5.26 -11.73 -6.53
C ALA A 88 -4.47 -11.15 -7.71
N ARG A 89 -3.14 -11.00 -7.57
CA ARG A 89 -2.25 -10.58 -8.66
C ARG A 89 -2.31 -11.55 -9.84
N ASP A 90 -2.18 -12.85 -9.56
CA ASP A 90 -2.14 -13.88 -10.61
C ASP A 90 -3.49 -14.02 -11.32
N ALA A 91 -4.60 -13.79 -10.62
CA ALA A 91 -5.93 -13.82 -11.22
C ALA A 91 -6.25 -12.58 -12.07
N PHE A 92 -5.78 -11.39 -11.66
CA PHE A 92 -6.30 -10.13 -12.21
C PHE A 92 -5.25 -9.17 -12.77
N CYS A 93 -3.94 -9.39 -12.52
CA CYS A 93 -2.93 -8.41 -12.94
C CYS A 93 -2.05 -8.86 -14.11
N GLN A 94 -2.18 -10.06 -14.66
CA GLN A 94 -1.23 -10.62 -15.64
C GLN A 94 -1.14 -9.87 -16.97
N HIS A 95 -2.16 -9.11 -17.33
CA HIS A 95 -2.24 -8.38 -18.60
C HIS A 95 -1.77 -6.92 -18.51
N TYR A 96 -1.46 -6.42 -17.32
CA TYR A 96 -0.95 -5.06 -17.18
C TYR A 96 0.56 -5.01 -17.43
N ALA A 97 1.01 -3.96 -18.10
CA ALA A 97 2.43 -3.74 -18.39
C ALA A 97 3.22 -3.35 -17.13
N SER A 98 2.56 -2.72 -16.16
CA SER A 98 3.18 -2.32 -14.89
C SER A 98 2.22 -2.56 -13.72
N ILE A 99 2.77 -3.10 -12.63
CA ILE A 99 2.05 -3.34 -11.38
C ILE A 99 2.75 -2.59 -10.26
N SER A 100 2.05 -1.66 -9.62
CA SER A 100 2.55 -0.90 -8.47
C SER A 100 1.90 -1.38 -7.18
N GLY A 101 2.68 -1.54 -6.12
CA GLY A 101 2.16 -1.87 -4.80
C GLY A 101 1.79 -0.60 -4.03
N VAL A 102 0.54 -0.47 -3.59
CA VAL A 102 0.12 0.60 -2.66
C VAL A 102 -0.43 -0.07 -1.40
N GLY A 103 0.07 0.31 -0.23
CA GLY A 103 -0.37 -0.31 1.02
C GLY A 103 -0.51 0.66 2.17
N HIS A 104 -1.33 0.29 3.14
CA HIS A 104 -1.51 1.03 4.38
C HIS A 104 -1.14 0.16 5.57
N SER A 105 -0.36 0.72 6.53
CA SER A 105 -0.01 0.06 7.79
C SER A 105 0.59 -1.34 7.55
N LEU A 106 0.05 -2.40 8.11
CA LEU A 106 0.52 -3.77 7.91
C LEU A 106 0.56 -4.20 6.43
N GLY A 107 -0.28 -3.63 5.58
CA GLY A 107 -0.25 -3.89 4.13
C GLY A 107 1.09 -3.52 3.50
N THR A 108 1.77 -2.50 4.03
CA THR A 108 3.10 -2.09 3.55
C THR A 108 4.17 -3.14 3.85
N VAL A 109 4.02 -3.87 4.96
CA VAL A 109 4.94 -4.99 5.31
C VAL A 109 4.85 -6.09 4.26
N ILE A 110 3.62 -6.45 3.86
CA ILE A 110 3.42 -7.49 2.84
C ILE A 110 4.03 -7.04 1.50
N LEU A 111 3.81 -5.78 1.09
CA LEU A 111 4.37 -5.26 -0.15
C LEU A 111 5.90 -5.19 -0.14
N LEU A 112 6.51 -4.77 0.97
CA LEU A 112 7.96 -4.80 1.12
C LEU A 112 8.53 -6.24 1.03
N MET A 113 7.83 -7.22 1.62
CA MET A 113 8.20 -8.63 1.45
C MET A 113 8.13 -9.06 -0.02
N HIS A 114 7.10 -8.64 -0.77
CA HIS A 114 6.96 -8.91 -2.20
C HIS A 114 8.01 -8.21 -3.06
N ALA A 115 8.59 -7.11 -2.56
CA ALA A 115 9.74 -6.44 -3.19
C ALA A 115 11.10 -6.98 -2.73
N GLY A 116 11.13 -8.08 -1.96
CA GLY A 116 12.35 -8.77 -1.57
C GLY A 116 12.79 -8.57 -0.10
N ALA A 117 12.06 -7.78 0.68
CA ALA A 117 12.40 -7.61 2.09
C ALA A 117 12.21 -8.91 2.90
N THR A 118 13.02 -9.05 3.94
CA THR A 118 12.87 -10.09 4.96
C THR A 118 12.21 -9.48 6.20
N ALA A 119 10.99 -9.89 6.51
CA ALA A 119 10.32 -9.49 7.73
C ALA A 119 10.67 -10.41 8.91
N TRP A 120 10.58 -9.86 10.12
CA TRP A 120 10.74 -10.58 11.36
C TRP A 120 9.56 -10.30 12.27
N THR A 121 8.94 -11.35 12.80
CA THR A 121 7.86 -11.18 13.76
C THR A 121 8.42 -10.72 15.12
N ARG A 122 7.55 -10.28 16.00
CA ARG A 122 7.93 -9.92 17.37
C ARG A 122 8.50 -11.13 18.15
N THR A 123 8.12 -12.35 17.77
CA THR A 123 8.69 -13.61 18.30
C THR A 123 9.99 -14.02 17.62
N ARG A 124 10.59 -13.12 16.81
CA ARG A 124 11.85 -13.34 16.08
C ARG A 124 11.80 -14.46 15.04
N GLU A 125 10.65 -14.73 14.49
CA GLU A 125 10.53 -15.65 13.37
C GLU A 125 10.79 -14.92 12.07
N LYS A 126 11.67 -15.47 11.25
CA LYS A 126 11.97 -14.96 9.91
C LYS A 126 10.82 -15.28 8.96
N VAL A 127 10.39 -14.28 8.19
CA VAL A 127 9.34 -14.39 7.18
C VAL A 127 9.87 -13.81 5.87
N THR A 128 9.91 -14.63 4.84
CA THR A 128 10.31 -14.23 3.48
C THR A 128 9.25 -14.65 2.48
N TYR A 129 9.08 -13.84 1.44
CA TYR A 129 8.34 -14.21 0.27
C TYR A 129 9.31 -14.76 -0.78
N ALA A 130 9.08 -16.00 -1.23
CA ALA A 130 9.96 -16.69 -2.19
C ALA A 130 9.40 -16.67 -3.62
N GLY A 131 8.32 -15.93 -3.88
CA GLY A 131 7.69 -15.86 -5.18
C GLY A 131 8.28 -14.79 -6.08
N ARG A 132 7.58 -14.54 -7.19
CA ARG A 132 7.97 -13.57 -8.21
C ARG A 132 7.93 -12.14 -7.69
N GLN A 133 9.03 -11.42 -7.84
CA GLN A 133 9.16 -10.01 -7.49
C GLN A 133 8.95 -9.17 -8.75
N ASP A 134 7.71 -8.82 -9.02
CA ASP A 134 7.28 -8.11 -10.24
C ASP A 134 6.52 -6.82 -9.97
N LEU A 135 6.64 -6.27 -8.76
CA LEU A 135 6.20 -4.92 -8.47
C LEU A 135 7.21 -3.92 -9.02
N ASN A 136 6.74 -2.94 -9.78
CA ASN A 136 7.58 -1.94 -10.41
C ASN A 136 7.96 -0.81 -9.44
N GLN A 137 7.11 -0.52 -8.47
CA GLN A 137 7.31 0.52 -7.45
C GLN A 137 6.37 0.34 -6.27
N LEU A 138 6.67 0.98 -5.16
CA LEU A 138 5.90 0.90 -3.92
C LEU A 138 5.45 2.27 -3.42
N VAL A 139 4.25 2.29 -2.86
CA VAL A 139 3.73 3.39 -2.05
C VAL A 139 3.37 2.85 -0.67
N LEU A 140 3.97 3.41 0.36
CA LEU A 140 3.84 2.99 1.74
C LEU A 140 3.15 4.08 2.56
N LEU A 141 1.93 3.82 3.02
CA LEU A 141 1.15 4.73 3.85
C LEU A 141 1.23 4.26 5.31
N ALA A 142 1.79 5.08 6.20
CA ALA A 142 1.99 4.79 7.63
C ALA A 142 2.66 3.41 7.89
N PRO A 143 3.86 3.15 7.33
CA PRO A 143 4.49 1.84 7.38
C PRO A 143 5.06 1.52 8.77
N PRO A 144 4.81 0.32 9.35
CA PRO A 144 5.52 -0.16 10.52
C PRO A 144 6.90 -0.73 10.14
N ALA A 145 7.97 -0.20 10.75
CA ALA A 145 9.35 -0.63 10.51
C ALA A 145 9.82 -1.76 11.45
N ASP A 146 9.06 -2.08 12.48
CA ASP A 146 9.51 -3.04 13.51
C ASP A 146 9.73 -4.46 12.96
N PHE A 147 9.15 -4.76 11.82
CA PHE A 147 9.36 -6.00 11.08
C PHE A 147 10.73 -6.07 10.37
N PHE A 148 11.43 -4.93 10.23
CA PHE A 148 12.63 -4.80 9.40
C PHE A 148 13.86 -4.32 10.16
N ARG A 149 13.85 -4.37 11.49
CA ARG A 149 14.98 -3.94 12.34
C ARG A 149 16.21 -4.86 12.30
N ALA A 150 16.06 -6.06 11.74
CA ALA A 150 17.21 -6.95 11.58
C ALA A 150 18.18 -6.43 10.50
N PRO A 151 19.49 -6.61 10.64
CA PRO A 151 20.45 -6.20 9.63
C PRO A 151 20.09 -6.73 8.24
N SER A 152 20.20 -5.87 7.24
CA SER A 152 19.94 -6.22 5.83
C SER A 152 18.49 -6.66 5.52
N ALA A 153 17.53 -6.44 6.43
CA ALA A 153 16.14 -6.83 6.20
C ALA A 153 15.51 -6.23 4.93
N LEU A 154 15.92 -5.02 4.55
CA LEU A 154 15.47 -4.30 3.35
C LEU A 154 16.47 -4.35 2.18
N ALA A 155 17.57 -5.10 2.31
CA ALA A 155 18.68 -5.07 1.34
C ALA A 155 18.31 -5.50 -0.09
N SER A 156 17.29 -6.32 -0.25
CA SER A 156 16.84 -6.83 -1.56
C SER A 156 15.77 -5.97 -2.22
N VAL A 157 15.25 -4.94 -1.56
CA VAL A 157 14.31 -3.99 -2.14
C VAL A 157 15.06 -3.10 -3.13
N LYS A 158 14.65 -3.11 -4.42
CA LYS A 158 15.34 -2.40 -5.51
C LYS A 158 14.40 -1.51 -6.34
N VAL A 159 13.13 -1.54 -6.04
CA VAL A 159 12.12 -0.74 -6.73
C VAL A 159 11.98 0.63 -6.08
N PRO A 160 11.63 1.69 -6.83
CA PRO A 160 11.36 3.01 -6.25
C PRO A 160 10.29 2.95 -5.18
N VAL A 161 10.47 3.74 -4.10
CA VAL A 161 9.55 3.75 -2.95
C VAL A 161 9.16 5.16 -2.59
N ARG A 162 7.85 5.42 -2.46
CA ARG A 162 7.33 6.64 -1.83
C ARG A 162 6.65 6.31 -0.51
N ILE A 163 6.94 7.09 0.51
CA ILE A 163 6.47 6.88 1.88
C ILE A 163 5.70 8.11 2.34
N TRP A 164 4.48 7.91 2.85
CA TRP A 164 3.74 8.93 3.59
C TRP A 164 3.52 8.47 5.02
N THR A 165 3.77 9.35 5.97
CA THR A 165 3.54 9.11 7.39
C THR A 165 2.89 10.34 8.02
N GLY A 166 2.05 10.12 9.03
CA GLY A 166 1.41 11.22 9.76
C GLY A 166 2.30 11.76 10.88
N GLU A 167 2.43 13.09 10.98
CA GLU A 167 3.19 13.74 12.06
C GLU A 167 2.70 13.31 13.46
N LYS A 168 1.39 13.09 13.60
CA LYS A 168 0.73 12.70 14.87
C LYS A 168 0.43 11.19 14.94
N ASP A 169 1.03 10.39 14.06
CA ASP A 169 0.85 8.94 14.11
C ASP A 169 1.56 8.35 15.34
N THR A 170 0.77 7.81 16.27
CA THR A 170 1.26 7.18 17.50
C THR A 170 1.35 5.65 17.37
N LEU A 171 0.79 5.05 16.33
CA LEU A 171 0.86 3.59 16.07
C LEU A 171 2.12 3.23 15.29
N THR A 172 2.40 4.00 14.24
CA THR A 172 3.63 3.92 13.46
C THR A 172 4.25 5.32 13.35
N PRO A 173 4.93 5.79 14.41
CA PRO A 173 5.49 7.14 14.45
C PRO A 173 6.38 7.44 13.26
N PRO A 174 6.54 8.72 12.85
CA PRO A 174 7.38 9.13 11.72
C PRO A 174 8.79 8.55 11.72
N SER A 175 9.34 8.27 12.90
CA SER A 175 10.65 7.61 13.03
C SER A 175 10.71 6.20 12.44
N GLN A 176 9.57 5.51 12.30
CA GLN A 176 9.52 4.21 11.62
C GLN A 176 9.63 4.39 10.11
N ALA A 177 8.92 5.34 9.55
CA ALA A 177 9.03 5.68 8.13
C ALA A 177 10.44 6.21 7.77
N LEU A 178 11.02 7.05 8.63
CA LEU A 178 12.38 7.55 8.48
C LEU A 178 13.40 6.40 8.45
N PHE A 179 13.29 5.42 9.35
CA PHE A 179 14.15 4.25 9.35
C PHE A 179 14.08 3.48 8.01
N ILE A 180 12.87 3.25 7.47
CA ILE A 180 12.73 2.58 6.18
C ILE A 180 13.40 3.38 5.08
N LYS A 181 13.21 4.71 5.05
CA LYS A 181 13.85 5.59 4.10
C LYS A 181 15.38 5.48 4.18
N GLU A 182 15.97 5.63 5.35
CA GLU A 182 17.42 5.57 5.57
C GLU A 182 18.03 4.24 5.11
N GLU A 183 17.35 3.12 5.37
CA GLU A 183 17.78 1.79 4.92
C GLU A 183 17.69 1.61 3.39
N LEU A 184 16.82 2.33 2.72
CA LEU A 184 16.61 2.24 1.28
C LEU A 184 17.38 3.28 0.45
N ASP A 185 17.72 4.44 1.00
CA ASP A 185 18.30 5.60 0.28
C ASP A 185 19.54 5.27 -0.57
N ASN A 186 20.39 4.35 -0.11
CA ASN A 186 21.57 3.92 -0.86
C ASN A 186 21.31 2.76 -1.84
N ARG A 187 20.04 2.35 -2.01
CA ARG A 187 19.67 1.14 -2.75
C ARG A 187 18.70 1.39 -3.88
N THR A 188 17.79 2.33 -3.67
CA THR A 188 16.76 2.72 -4.64
C THR A 188 16.28 4.14 -4.35
N GLU A 189 15.65 4.75 -5.34
CA GLU A 189 14.99 6.05 -5.16
C GLU A 189 13.92 5.95 -4.07
N THR A 190 14.07 6.76 -3.02
CA THR A 190 13.16 6.74 -1.88
C THR A 190 12.81 8.15 -1.42
N GLU A 191 11.53 8.47 -1.42
CA GLU A 191 10.99 9.73 -0.92
C GLU A 191 10.15 9.52 0.32
N LEU A 192 10.24 10.46 1.29
CA LEU A 192 9.44 10.47 2.51
C LEU A 192 8.71 11.80 2.65
N CYS A 193 7.40 11.75 2.80
CA CYS A 193 6.54 12.85 3.13
C CYS A 193 5.96 12.67 4.54
N VAL A 194 6.24 13.62 5.43
CA VAL A 194 5.62 13.69 6.76
C VAL A 194 4.44 14.66 6.68
N VAL A 195 3.23 14.14 6.82
CA VAL A 195 2.00 14.92 6.67
C VAL A 195 1.66 15.59 7.99
N LYS A 196 1.65 16.92 7.97
CA LYS A 196 1.33 17.73 9.15
C LYS A 196 -0.08 17.41 9.68
N ASP A 197 -0.23 17.35 10.98
CA ASP A 197 -1.48 17.08 11.69
C ASP A 197 -2.14 15.71 11.41
N ALA A 198 -1.58 14.89 10.52
CA ALA A 198 -2.10 13.58 10.20
C ALA A 198 -1.75 12.52 11.25
N GLY A 199 -2.69 11.62 11.52
CA GLY A 199 -2.49 10.42 12.33
C GLY A 199 -2.44 9.15 11.47
N HIS A 200 -2.43 7.99 12.13
CA HIS A 200 -2.36 6.69 11.46
C HIS A 200 -3.53 6.44 10.49
N PHE A 201 -4.71 6.85 10.87
CA PHE A 201 -5.94 6.58 10.12
C PHE A 201 -6.33 7.71 9.17
N THR A 202 -5.55 8.79 9.09
CA THR A 202 -5.77 9.88 8.12
C THR A 202 -5.75 9.37 6.68
N PHE A 203 -4.98 8.32 6.41
CA PHE A 203 -4.87 7.68 5.09
C PHE A 203 -6.08 6.78 4.71
N MET A 204 -7.16 6.80 5.51
CA MET A 204 -8.38 6.02 5.27
C MET A 204 -9.56 6.93 5.03
N ASN A 205 -10.43 6.61 4.08
CA ASN A 205 -11.69 7.33 3.87
C ASN A 205 -12.69 7.04 5.00
N ILE A 206 -12.77 5.78 5.42
CA ILE A 206 -13.65 5.35 6.50
C ILE A 206 -12.82 4.99 7.74
N LEU A 207 -12.92 5.79 8.78
CA LEU A 207 -12.21 5.55 10.04
C LEU A 207 -12.71 4.28 10.75
N PRO A 208 -11.86 3.62 11.55
CA PRO A 208 -12.32 2.60 12.47
C PRO A 208 -13.33 3.19 13.49
N PRO A 209 -14.23 2.37 14.05
CA PRO A 209 -15.14 2.82 15.11
C PRO A 209 -14.38 3.47 16.27
N HIS A 210 -14.93 4.53 16.81
CA HIS A 210 -14.39 5.29 17.97
C HIS A 210 -13.04 5.99 17.72
N ILE A 211 -12.57 6.05 16.47
CA ILE A 211 -11.38 6.84 16.10
C ILE A 211 -11.83 8.18 15.54
N THR A 212 -11.20 9.24 16.05
CA THR A 212 -11.32 10.59 15.52
C THR A 212 -10.02 10.97 14.83
N ASP A 213 -10.11 11.55 13.65
CA ASP A 213 -8.96 12.05 12.92
C ASP A 213 -8.67 13.49 13.29
N THR A 214 -7.40 13.83 13.42
CA THR A 214 -6.95 15.20 13.77
C THR A 214 -6.65 16.07 12.57
N HIS A 215 -6.60 15.51 11.36
CA HIS A 215 -6.29 16.27 10.16
C HIS A 215 -7.47 17.19 9.77
N PRO A 216 -7.25 18.52 9.64
CA PRO A 216 -8.35 19.48 9.49
C PRO A 216 -9.12 19.36 8.17
N SER A 217 -8.48 18.82 7.12
CA SER A 217 -9.05 18.72 5.78
C SER A 217 -8.76 17.34 5.17
N ARG A 218 -9.09 16.26 5.90
CA ARG A 218 -8.74 14.89 5.52
C ARG A 218 -9.22 14.51 4.12
N ASP A 219 -10.46 14.84 3.75
CA ASP A 219 -11.02 14.41 2.47
C ASP A 219 -10.30 15.09 1.29
N ALA A 220 -10.00 16.38 1.41
CA ALA A 220 -9.19 17.10 0.41
C ALA A 220 -7.75 16.55 0.36
N PHE A 221 -7.16 16.23 1.51
CA PHE A 221 -5.85 15.60 1.59
C PHE A 221 -5.84 14.25 0.87
N LEU A 222 -6.84 13.38 1.13
CA LEU A 222 -6.92 12.05 0.48
C LEU A 222 -7.10 12.13 -1.02
N LEU A 223 -7.84 13.12 -1.52
CA LEU A 223 -7.98 13.37 -2.95
C LEU A 223 -6.62 13.73 -3.56
N ASN A 224 -5.93 14.73 -2.99
CA ASN A 224 -4.60 15.17 -3.45
C ASN A 224 -3.57 14.03 -3.37
N LEU A 225 -3.55 13.28 -2.28
CA LEU A 225 -2.71 12.10 -2.11
C LEU A 225 -2.95 11.08 -3.23
N GLY A 226 -4.22 10.82 -3.55
CA GLY A 226 -4.56 9.90 -4.64
C GLY A 226 -4.03 10.36 -5.99
N GLU A 227 -4.09 11.66 -6.28
CA GLU A 227 -3.55 12.24 -7.50
C GLU A 227 -2.01 12.21 -7.54
N GLU A 228 -1.33 12.49 -6.41
CA GLU A 228 0.12 12.39 -6.31
C GLU A 228 0.61 10.95 -6.50
N ILE A 229 -0.06 9.98 -5.88
CA ILE A 229 0.24 8.57 -6.08
C ILE A 229 0.00 8.17 -7.54
N ALA A 230 -1.09 8.61 -8.17
CA ALA A 230 -1.36 8.31 -9.57
C ALA A 230 -0.27 8.87 -10.50
N ARG A 231 0.19 10.10 -10.27
CA ARG A 231 1.32 10.68 -11.03
C ARG A 231 2.61 9.86 -10.86
N PHE A 232 2.93 9.46 -9.64
CA PHE A 232 4.09 8.60 -9.39
C PHE A 232 3.97 7.26 -10.11
N VAL A 233 2.83 6.60 -10.00
CA VAL A 233 2.57 5.28 -10.60
C VAL A 233 2.63 5.35 -12.13
N THR A 234 2.16 6.43 -12.74
CA THR A 234 2.17 6.59 -14.20
C THR A 234 3.49 7.12 -14.76
N GLY A 235 4.45 7.51 -13.92
CA GLY A 235 5.70 8.13 -14.36
C GLY A 235 5.50 9.54 -14.92
N LEU A 236 4.34 10.14 -14.72
CA LEU A 236 4.07 11.54 -15.04
C LEU A 236 4.72 12.40 -13.95
N LEU A 237 6.01 12.72 -14.13
CA LEU A 237 6.71 13.70 -13.29
C LEU A 237 5.93 15.02 -13.32
N ALA A 238 5.75 15.64 -12.15
CA ALA A 238 5.27 17.00 -12.09
C ALA A 238 6.16 17.85 -13.00
N GLN A 239 5.59 18.46 -14.05
CA GLN A 239 6.27 19.57 -14.68
C GLN A 239 6.42 20.64 -13.60
N PRO A 240 7.63 21.18 -13.37
CA PRO A 240 7.77 22.32 -12.49
C PRO A 240 6.81 23.40 -13.00
N ASP A 241 5.98 23.91 -12.08
CA ASP A 241 5.11 25.04 -12.38
C ASP A 241 5.99 26.13 -13.00
N ASN A 242 5.79 26.37 -14.31
CA ASN A 242 6.34 27.52 -14.97
C ASN A 242 5.59 28.73 -14.38
N GLU A 243 6.08 29.24 -13.27
CA GLU A 243 5.79 30.61 -12.91
C GLU A 243 6.37 31.48 -14.04
N SER A 244 5.47 31.87 -14.92
CA SER A 244 5.76 32.92 -15.92
C SER A 244 5.87 34.27 -15.23
N PRO A 245 6.79 35.12 -15.65
CA PRO A 245 7.16 36.38 -15.03
C PRO A 245 6.04 37.44 -15.00
#